data_669636026a6f4b395e23ec337f7a8b28
#
_entry.id   669636026a6f4b395e23ec337f7a8b28
#
_cell.length_a   1.000
_cell.length_b   1.000
_cell.length_c   1.000
_cell.angle_alpha   90.00
_cell.angle_beta   90.00
_cell.angle_gamma   90.00
#
_symmetry.space_group_name_H-M   'P 1'
#
loop_
_entity.id
_entity.type
_entity.pdbx_description
1 polymer ?
#
loop_
_entity_poly.entity_id
_entity_poly.type
_entity_poly.pdbx_seq_one_letter_code
_entity_poly.pdbx_strand_id
1 'polypeptide(L)'
;LTRVIDRQEGLSFAKGHLTKNVGKSYINMYRQFDGYIEGMGVDLAEFLLPFTVVNGIRMNEERKIANGAGCLAAQIVSHFKEDAGGIYLHPTNGKPGDCWEEYIYTIFVTDNQEKDNIIIAVYDVWKKDTIFVGTPAELLTKHVQKETV
;
A
#
# COMPACT_ATOMS: atom_id res chain seq x y z
N LEU A 1 -7.92 1.46 5.17
CA LEU A 1 -7.00 0.49 5.75
C LEU A 1 -5.88 0.17 4.78
N THR A 2 -4.63 0.26 5.22
CA THR A 2 -3.46 -0.04 4.41
C THR A 2 -2.78 -1.30 4.92
N ARG A 3 -2.49 -2.23 4.01
CA ARG A 3 -1.82 -3.51 4.30
C ARG A 3 -0.59 -3.64 3.42
N VAL A 4 0.44 -4.31 3.93
CA VAL A 4 1.65 -4.62 3.17
C VAL A 4 1.85 -6.13 3.15
N ILE A 5 1.98 -6.71 1.97
CA ILE A 5 2.04 -8.15 1.77
C ILE A 5 3.30 -8.49 0.99
N ASP A 6 3.95 -9.59 1.39
CA ASP A 6 5.13 -10.06 0.69
C ASP A 6 4.78 -10.56 -0.72
N ARG A 7 5.74 -10.43 -1.61
CA ARG A 7 5.64 -10.65 -3.05
C ARG A 7 5.07 -12.00 -3.49
N GLN A 8 5.40 -13.08 -2.77
CA GLN A 8 5.01 -14.43 -3.18
C GLN A 8 3.51 -14.66 -3.07
N GLU A 9 2.87 -13.99 -2.13
CA GLU A 9 1.43 -14.07 -1.96
C GLU A 9 0.73 -13.02 -2.83
N GLY A 10 1.41 -11.91 -3.11
CA GLY A 10 0.83 -10.77 -3.81
C GLY A 10 0.52 -11.00 -5.28
N LEU A 11 1.40 -11.72 -6.00
CA LEU A 11 1.26 -11.86 -7.46
C LEU A 11 0.01 -12.62 -7.89
N SER A 12 -0.42 -13.62 -7.13
CA SER A 12 -1.63 -14.35 -7.47
C SER A 12 -2.89 -13.54 -7.21
N PHE A 13 -2.85 -12.64 -6.24
CA PHE A 13 -3.99 -11.79 -5.91
C PHE A 13 -4.14 -10.60 -6.84
N ALA A 14 -3.03 -10.06 -7.35
CA ALA A 14 -3.08 -8.94 -8.28
C ALA A 14 -3.82 -9.27 -9.57
N LYS A 15 -3.91 -10.55 -9.92
CA LYS A 15 -4.55 -10.98 -11.16
C LYS A 15 -6.02 -11.38 -11.03
N GLY A 16 -6.54 -11.56 -9.83
CA GLY A 16 -7.87 -12.14 -9.73
C GLY A 16 -8.77 -11.59 -8.66
N HIS A 17 -8.40 -11.70 -7.42
CA HIS A 17 -9.33 -11.38 -6.33
C HIS A 17 -8.61 -10.82 -5.14
N LEU A 18 -8.51 -9.51 -5.10
CA LEU A 18 -8.15 -8.89 -3.85
C LEU A 18 -9.29 -9.02 -2.91
N THR A 19 -9.50 -10.22 -2.50
CA THR A 19 -10.50 -10.47 -1.52
C THR A 19 -9.95 -10.22 -0.13
N LYS A 20 -10.80 -10.26 0.74
CA LYS A 20 -10.77 -10.26 2.16
C LYS A 20 -9.58 -10.97 2.79
N ASN A 21 -9.10 -12.07 2.23
CA ASN A 21 -8.06 -12.91 2.81
C ASN A 21 -6.84 -12.93 1.90
N VAL A 22 -6.02 -11.91 2.02
CA VAL A 22 -4.79 -11.80 1.21
C VAL A 22 -3.58 -12.39 1.92
N GLY A 23 -3.80 -13.32 2.84
CA GLY A 23 -2.70 -13.92 3.57
C GLY A 23 -2.16 -13.03 4.68
N LYS A 24 -0.88 -13.20 4.98
CA LYS A 24 -0.26 -12.48 6.09
C LYS A 24 0.11 -11.07 5.68
N SER A 25 -0.44 -10.07 6.38
CA SER A 25 -0.02 -8.69 6.25
C SER A 25 0.95 -8.33 7.35
N TYR A 26 1.95 -7.51 7.03
CA TYR A 26 2.87 -6.96 8.03
C TYR A 26 2.21 -5.91 8.90
N ILE A 27 1.24 -5.18 8.34
CA ILE A 27 0.49 -4.14 9.06
C ILE A 27 -0.95 -4.11 8.60
N ASN A 28 -1.81 -3.63 9.50
CA ASN A 28 -3.15 -3.15 9.18
C ASN A 28 -3.23 -1.72 9.72
N MET A 29 -2.94 -0.75 8.86
CA MET A 29 -2.90 0.66 9.24
C MET A 29 -4.19 1.36 8.84
N TYR A 30 -4.93 1.84 9.83
CA TYR A 30 -6.17 2.58 9.61
C TYR A 30 -5.90 4.08 9.67
N ARG A 31 -6.30 4.79 8.62
CA ARG A 31 -6.28 6.25 8.59
C ARG A 31 -7.69 6.77 8.85
N GLN A 32 -7.83 7.60 9.86
CA GLN A 32 -9.13 8.07 10.34
C GLN A 32 -9.83 9.01 9.35
N PHE A 33 -9.06 9.82 8.62
CA PHE A 33 -9.61 10.83 7.70
C PHE A 33 -9.08 10.64 6.28
N ASP A 34 -9.90 11.06 5.29
CA ASP A 34 -9.50 11.10 3.88
C ASP A 34 -9.05 9.75 3.34
N GLY A 35 -9.78 8.69 3.70
CA GLY A 35 -9.46 7.32 3.29
C GLY A 35 -9.76 6.99 1.82
N TYR A 36 -10.44 7.88 1.09
CA TYR A 36 -10.78 7.67 -0.31
C TYR A 36 -9.54 7.71 -1.21
N ILE A 37 -9.67 7.23 -2.46
CA ILE A 37 -8.51 7.01 -3.33
C ILE A 37 -7.77 8.31 -3.67
N GLU A 38 -8.47 9.42 -3.86
CA GLU A 38 -7.86 10.72 -4.13
C GLU A 38 -7.18 11.32 -2.90
N GLY A 39 -7.48 10.82 -1.70
CA GLY A 39 -6.82 11.17 -0.45
C GLY A 39 -5.70 10.17 -0.12
N MET A 40 -6.06 9.11 0.59
CA MET A 40 -5.07 8.10 1.04
C MET A 40 -4.36 7.40 -0.11
N GLY A 41 -5.09 7.08 -1.19
CA GLY A 41 -4.48 6.43 -2.34
C GLY A 41 -3.38 7.28 -2.96
N VAL A 42 -3.66 8.55 -3.19
CA VAL A 42 -2.68 9.50 -3.74
C VAL A 42 -1.52 9.71 -2.78
N ASP A 43 -1.80 9.87 -1.49
CA ASP A 43 -0.75 10.06 -0.48
C ASP A 43 0.19 8.86 -0.40
N LEU A 44 -0.36 7.64 -0.45
CA LEU A 44 0.44 6.41 -0.50
C LEU A 44 1.29 6.36 -1.76
N ALA A 45 0.70 6.64 -2.91
CA ALA A 45 1.40 6.58 -4.18
C ALA A 45 2.55 7.59 -4.24
N GLU A 46 2.33 8.81 -3.75
CA GLU A 46 3.38 9.83 -3.70
C GLU A 46 4.53 9.41 -2.78
N PHE A 47 4.20 8.82 -1.63
CA PHE A 47 5.23 8.34 -0.71
C PHE A 47 6.02 7.17 -1.30
N LEU A 48 5.33 6.23 -1.95
CA LEU A 48 5.95 5.01 -2.47
C LEU A 48 6.68 5.20 -3.80
N LEU A 49 6.35 6.25 -4.54
CA LEU A 49 6.88 6.47 -5.88
C LEU A 49 8.40 6.36 -6.00
N PRO A 50 9.20 6.97 -5.10
CA PRO A 50 10.66 6.90 -5.21
C PRO A 50 11.29 5.61 -4.67
N PHE A 51 10.50 4.74 -4.01
CA PHE A 51 11.06 3.56 -3.37
C PHE A 51 11.31 2.41 -4.33
N THR A 52 12.41 1.69 -4.08
CA THR A 52 12.65 0.35 -4.62
C THR A 52 12.82 -0.58 -3.44
N VAL A 53 12.14 -1.72 -3.46
CA VAL A 53 12.28 -2.72 -2.41
C VAL A 53 13.38 -3.70 -2.82
N VAL A 54 14.37 -3.85 -1.95
CA VAL A 54 15.54 -4.67 -2.20
C VAL A 54 15.68 -5.75 -1.14
N ASN A 55 16.60 -6.68 -1.35
CA ASN A 55 16.95 -7.69 -0.37
C ASN A 55 18.40 -7.48 0.02
N GLY A 56 18.62 -6.76 1.11
CA GLY A 56 19.92 -6.40 1.61
C GLY A 56 20.33 -4.97 1.26
N ILE A 57 20.97 -4.31 2.20
CA ILE A 57 21.44 -2.93 2.03
C ILE A 57 22.89 -2.97 1.59
N ARG A 58 23.20 -2.33 0.46
CA ARG A 58 24.55 -2.22 -0.07
C ARG A 58 25.21 -0.91 0.35
N MET A 59 26.51 -0.94 0.55
CA MET A 59 27.26 0.29 0.72
C MET A 59 27.16 1.12 -0.57
N ASN A 60 27.08 2.42 -0.42
CA ASN A 60 26.96 3.37 -1.54
C ASN A 60 25.65 3.25 -2.32
N GLU A 61 24.57 2.80 -1.67
CA GLU A 61 23.25 2.74 -2.30
C GLU A 61 22.71 4.16 -2.44
N GLU A 62 22.47 4.61 -3.67
CA GLU A 62 21.97 5.96 -3.96
C GLU A 62 20.45 6.03 -4.07
N ARG A 63 19.79 4.89 -4.31
CA ARG A 63 18.34 4.83 -4.45
C ARG A 63 17.66 4.95 -3.08
N LYS A 64 16.43 5.45 -3.08
CA LYS A 64 15.59 5.36 -1.89
C LYS A 64 15.05 3.94 -1.82
N ILE A 65 15.48 3.20 -0.81
CA ILE A 65 15.18 1.77 -0.72
C ILE A 65 14.46 1.40 0.57
N ALA A 66 13.73 0.28 0.49
CA ALA A 66 13.26 -0.46 1.65
C ALA A 66 13.87 -1.86 1.58
N ASN A 67 14.32 -2.36 2.71
CA ASN A 67 14.93 -3.69 2.79
C ASN A 67 13.85 -4.72 3.10
N GLY A 68 13.14 -5.15 2.06
CA GLY A 68 12.04 -6.09 2.19
C GLY A 68 10.71 -5.45 2.55
N ALA A 69 9.66 -6.26 2.54
CA ALA A 69 8.30 -5.79 2.77
C ALA A 69 8.08 -5.30 4.20
N GLY A 70 8.69 -5.95 5.18
CA GLY A 70 8.59 -5.52 6.58
C GLY A 70 9.21 -4.14 6.81
N CYS A 71 10.35 -3.88 6.17
CA CYS A 71 10.99 -2.57 6.23
C CYS A 71 10.10 -1.50 5.57
N LEU A 72 9.52 -1.81 4.42
CA LEU A 72 8.61 -0.90 3.73
C LEU A 72 7.40 -0.60 4.61
N ALA A 73 6.81 -1.61 5.24
CA ALA A 73 5.68 -1.43 6.14
C ALA A 73 6.01 -0.48 7.29
N ALA A 74 7.17 -0.65 7.91
CA ALA A 74 7.62 0.23 8.99
C ALA A 74 7.81 1.67 8.51
N GLN A 75 8.34 1.86 7.31
CA GLN A 75 8.54 3.20 6.75
C GLN A 75 7.21 3.88 6.42
N ILE A 76 6.21 3.13 5.98
CA ILE A 76 4.86 3.66 5.76
C ILE A 76 4.28 4.18 7.07
N VAL A 77 4.33 3.38 8.12
CA VAL A 77 3.82 3.81 9.44
C VAL A 77 4.57 5.04 9.92
N SER A 78 5.88 5.03 9.82
CA SER A 78 6.72 6.15 10.25
C SER A 78 6.37 7.46 9.53
N HIS A 79 6.12 7.36 8.22
CA HIS A 79 5.78 8.53 7.41
C HIS A 79 4.41 9.11 7.77
N PHE A 80 3.40 8.28 7.93
CA PHE A 80 2.04 8.74 8.12
C PHE A 80 1.68 9.04 9.57
N LYS A 81 2.40 8.47 10.53
CA LYS A 81 2.13 8.70 11.95
C LYS A 81 2.79 9.99 12.42
N GLU A 82 1.99 10.94 12.91
CA GLU A 82 2.49 12.19 13.45
C GLU A 82 2.33 12.26 14.96
N ASP A 83 1.09 12.45 15.41
CA ASP A 83 0.76 12.60 16.83
C ASP A 83 -0.22 11.52 17.27
N ALA A 84 -0.83 11.70 18.41
CA ALA A 84 -1.91 10.82 18.87
C ALA A 84 -3.11 10.93 17.95
N GLY A 85 -3.73 9.82 17.63
CA GLY A 85 -4.86 9.78 16.70
C GLY A 85 -4.43 9.76 15.25
N GLY A 86 -5.38 9.91 14.35
CA GLY A 86 -5.17 9.93 12.90
C GLY A 86 -4.83 8.57 12.31
N ILE A 87 -3.76 7.97 12.74
CA ILE A 87 -3.28 6.66 12.29
C ILE A 87 -3.32 5.67 13.45
N TYR A 88 -3.93 4.53 13.21
CA TYR A 88 -4.04 3.44 14.18
C TYR A 88 -3.61 2.13 13.55
N LEU A 89 -2.99 1.26 14.32
CA LEU A 89 -2.71 -0.11 13.87
C LEU A 89 -3.75 -1.06 14.46
N HIS A 90 -4.28 -1.92 13.61
CA HIS A 90 -5.19 -2.98 14.01
C HIS A 90 -4.49 -4.34 13.92
N PRO A 91 -4.97 -5.36 14.65
CA PRO A 91 -4.38 -6.69 14.53
C PRO A 91 -4.36 -7.20 13.09
N THR A 92 -3.28 -7.85 12.68
CA THR A 92 -3.10 -8.30 11.30
C THR A 92 -4.02 -9.44 10.91
N ASN A 93 -4.67 -10.09 11.87
CA ASN A 93 -5.66 -11.13 11.64
C ASN A 93 -7.09 -10.59 11.60
N GLY A 94 -7.27 -9.27 11.68
CA GLY A 94 -8.57 -8.63 11.59
C GLY A 94 -9.18 -8.82 10.20
N LYS A 95 -10.51 -8.82 10.14
CA LYS A 95 -11.24 -8.94 8.89
C LYS A 95 -11.49 -7.57 8.28
N PRO A 96 -11.56 -7.46 6.95
CA PRO A 96 -12.00 -6.22 6.30
C PRO A 96 -13.36 -5.77 6.83
N GLY A 97 -13.48 -4.49 7.12
CA GLY A 97 -14.68 -3.90 7.72
C GLY A 97 -14.64 -3.79 9.23
N ASP A 98 -13.66 -4.42 9.88
CA ASP A 98 -13.59 -4.43 11.35
C ASP A 98 -13.29 -3.05 11.95
N CYS A 99 -12.69 -2.15 11.18
CA CYS A 99 -12.39 -0.79 11.64
C CYS A 99 -13.16 0.28 10.87
N TRP A 100 -14.28 -0.08 10.25
CA TRP A 100 -15.17 0.83 9.50
C TRP A 100 -14.52 1.47 8.28
N GLU A 101 -13.49 0.82 7.71
CA GLU A 101 -12.86 1.30 6.49
C GLU A 101 -13.78 1.17 5.28
N GLU A 102 -13.72 2.15 4.38
CA GLU A 102 -14.43 2.10 3.10
C GLU A 102 -13.55 1.52 2.00
N TYR A 103 -12.24 1.68 2.12
CA TYR A 103 -11.25 1.23 1.15
C TYR A 103 -10.13 0.48 1.84
N ILE A 104 -9.63 -0.55 1.16
CA ILE A 104 -8.46 -1.29 1.60
C ILE A 104 -7.38 -1.13 0.55
N TYR A 105 -6.25 -0.58 0.95
CA TYR A 105 -5.06 -0.41 0.11
C TYR A 105 -4.10 -1.54 0.44
N THR A 106 -3.85 -2.42 -0.52
CA THR A 106 -2.90 -3.51 -0.34
C THR A 106 -1.66 -3.22 -1.17
N ILE A 107 -0.53 -3.15 -0.48
CA ILE A 107 0.76 -2.89 -1.09
C ILE A 107 1.46 -4.22 -1.28
N PHE A 108 1.69 -4.59 -2.54
CA PHE A 108 2.40 -5.82 -2.90
C PHE A 108 3.82 -5.48 -3.32
N VAL A 109 4.76 -6.27 -2.81
CA VAL A 109 6.16 -6.16 -3.21
C VAL A 109 6.46 -7.31 -4.17
N THR A 110 6.87 -6.99 -5.40
CA THR A 110 7.19 -8.01 -6.39
C THR A 110 8.63 -8.50 -6.24
N ASP A 111 8.96 -9.59 -6.94
CA ASP A 111 10.28 -10.22 -6.87
C ASP A 111 11.39 -9.42 -7.53
N ASN A 112 11.04 -8.46 -8.33
CA ASN A 112 11.99 -7.66 -9.10
C ASN A 112 12.63 -6.59 -8.21
N GLN A 113 13.93 -6.66 -7.99
CA GLN A 113 14.67 -5.68 -7.18
C GLN A 113 15.04 -4.42 -7.96
N GLU A 114 14.39 -4.20 -9.08
CA GLU A 114 14.55 -3.00 -9.86
C GLU A 114 13.43 -2.01 -9.59
N LYS A 115 13.46 -0.88 -10.30
CA LYS A 115 12.46 0.16 -10.20
C LYS A 115 11.06 -0.38 -10.47
N ASP A 116 10.06 0.21 -9.83
CA ASP A 116 8.63 -0.09 -10.01
C ASP A 116 8.23 -1.49 -9.53
N ASN A 117 8.87 -1.97 -8.49
CA ASN A 117 8.54 -3.28 -7.92
C ASN A 117 7.50 -3.22 -6.79
N ILE A 118 6.77 -2.13 -6.69
CA ILE A 118 5.68 -1.95 -5.74
C ILE A 118 4.36 -1.84 -6.51
N ILE A 119 3.39 -2.64 -6.12
CA ILE A 119 2.05 -2.60 -6.71
C ILE A 119 1.05 -2.20 -5.63
N ILE A 120 0.17 -1.26 -5.96
CA ILE A 120 -0.93 -0.84 -5.10
C ILE A 120 -2.21 -1.40 -5.66
N ALA A 121 -2.98 -2.05 -4.80
CA ALA A 121 -4.31 -2.49 -5.16
C ALA A 121 -5.33 -1.87 -4.21
N VAL A 122 -6.41 -1.35 -4.75
CA VAL A 122 -7.45 -0.67 -3.99
C VAL A 122 -8.74 -1.44 -4.08
N TYR A 123 -9.24 -1.86 -2.93
CA TYR A 123 -10.50 -2.59 -2.82
C TYR A 123 -11.56 -1.69 -2.17
N ASP A 124 -12.72 -1.59 -2.84
CA ASP A 124 -13.88 -0.87 -2.31
C ASP A 124 -14.73 -1.84 -1.50
N VAL A 125 -14.81 -1.61 -0.20
CA VAL A 125 -15.49 -2.51 0.74
C VAL A 125 -17.00 -2.54 0.49
N TRP A 126 -17.59 -1.40 0.15
CA TRP A 126 -19.02 -1.30 -0.10
C TRP A 126 -19.43 -1.97 -1.41
N LYS A 127 -18.68 -1.73 -2.46
CA LYS A 127 -18.93 -2.36 -3.78
C LYS A 127 -18.45 -3.81 -3.84
N LYS A 128 -17.63 -4.22 -2.88
CA LYS A 128 -16.99 -5.55 -2.85
C LYS A 128 -16.24 -5.84 -4.14
N ASP A 129 -15.49 -4.85 -4.61
CA ASP A 129 -14.78 -4.92 -5.87
C ASP A 129 -13.44 -4.21 -5.80
N THR A 130 -12.48 -4.71 -6.57
CA THR A 130 -11.19 -4.07 -6.74
C THR A 130 -11.32 -2.98 -7.78
N ILE A 131 -11.05 -1.74 -7.39
CA ILE A 131 -11.24 -0.58 -8.27
C ILE A 131 -9.96 -0.08 -8.92
N PHE A 132 -8.80 -0.53 -8.44
CA PHE A 132 -7.52 -0.16 -9.02
C PHE A 132 -6.45 -1.20 -8.69
N VAL A 133 -5.60 -1.51 -9.66
CA VAL A 133 -4.36 -2.28 -9.47
C VAL A 133 -3.30 -1.67 -10.36
N GLY A 134 -2.16 -1.28 -9.81
CA GLY A 134 -1.08 -0.71 -10.60
C GLY A 134 0.07 -0.21 -9.74
N THR A 135 1.05 0.39 -10.39
CA THR A 135 2.19 1.01 -9.72
C THR A 135 1.79 2.35 -9.10
N PRO A 136 2.60 2.88 -8.18
CA PRO A 136 2.38 4.25 -7.68
C PRO A 136 2.27 5.28 -8.78
N ALA A 137 3.10 5.19 -9.81
CA ALA A 137 3.06 6.12 -10.95
C ALA A 137 1.73 6.04 -11.70
N GLU A 138 1.23 4.82 -11.91
CA GLU A 138 -0.06 4.62 -12.58
C GLU A 138 -1.23 5.18 -11.78
N LEU A 139 -1.20 5.02 -10.47
CA LEU A 139 -2.23 5.57 -9.60
C LEU A 139 -2.25 7.10 -9.67
N LEU A 140 -1.09 7.72 -9.59
CA LEU A 140 -0.97 9.17 -9.69
C LEU A 140 -1.45 9.69 -11.04
N THR A 141 -1.09 9.01 -12.12
CA THR A 141 -1.55 9.38 -13.46
C THR A 141 -3.08 9.36 -13.54
N LYS A 142 -3.69 8.34 -12.99
CA LYS A 142 -5.14 8.17 -13.08
C LYS A 142 -5.91 9.17 -12.21
N HIS A 143 -5.41 9.49 -11.02
CA HIS A 143 -6.17 10.23 -10.01
C HIS A 143 -5.74 11.67 -9.79
N VAL A 144 -4.50 12.05 -10.10
CA VAL A 144 -4.01 13.40 -9.90
C VAL A 144 -4.19 14.28 -11.14
N GLN A 145 -3.98 13.74 -12.34
CA GLN A 145 -4.03 14.53 -13.57
C GLN A 145 -5.41 15.11 -13.89
N LYS A 146 -6.46 14.62 -13.26
CA LYS A 146 -7.80 15.14 -13.46
C LYS A 146 -8.01 16.53 -12.87
N GLU A 147 -7.11 16.99 -12.04
CA GLU A 147 -7.22 18.29 -11.37
C GLU A 147 -6.49 19.42 -12.11
N THR A 148 -5.77 19.12 -13.17
CA THR A 148 -4.95 20.07 -13.90
C THR A 148 -5.58 20.55 -15.20
N VAL A 149 -6.84 20.79 -15.17
CA VAL A 149 -7.53 21.34 -16.34
C VAL A 149 -7.59 22.86 -16.28
#